data_a1ba64aa00ca4db409e9d096cf010136
#
_entry.id   a1ba64aa00ca4db409e9d096cf010136
#
_cell.length_a   1.000
_cell.length_b   1.000
_cell.length_c   1.000
_cell.angle_alpha   90.00
_cell.angle_beta   90.00
_cell.angle_gamma   90.00
#
_symmetry.space_group_name_H-M   'P 1'
#
loop_
_entity.id
_entity.type
_entity.pdbx_description
1 polymer ?
#
loop_
_entity_poly.entity_id
_entity_poly.type
_entity_poly.pdbx_seq_one_letter_code
_entity_poly.pdbx_strand_id
1 'polypeptide(L)'
;MPQAHRLTLPTLPVKRQLENKLIWNGARSVEKANFFTIGYTGRTTKELITTLTANGVRTLVDIRQNPISMYRPELSKTNLARLIEEHGMIYAHFPQLGVPRDIRAKAIESGTRDVIWEWYDQHVIAPFLGRNLHYFLNCVEHPVALMCTEIDPQECHRHRLSLALEHMGMTGFDL
;
A
#
# COMPACT_ATOMS: atom_id res chain seq x y z
N MET A 1 -39.59 14.04 5.41
CA MET A 1 -38.39 13.20 5.63
C MET A 1 -38.18 12.34 4.40
N PRO A 2 -37.12 12.53 3.61
CA PRO A 2 -36.85 11.71 2.41
C PRO A 2 -36.17 10.42 2.83
N GLN A 3 -36.72 9.30 2.36
CA GLN A 3 -36.18 7.96 2.53
C GLN A 3 -34.89 7.81 1.75
N ALA A 4 -33.82 7.40 2.43
CA ALA A 4 -32.56 7.06 1.81
C ALA A 4 -32.69 5.74 1.02
N HIS A 5 -32.66 5.80 -0.29
CA HIS A 5 -32.53 4.63 -1.15
C HIS A 5 -31.16 3.97 -0.92
N ARG A 6 -31.18 2.81 -0.30
CA ARG A 6 -30.04 1.89 -0.21
C ARG A 6 -29.74 1.35 -1.60
N LEU A 7 -28.72 1.89 -2.26
CA LEU A 7 -28.18 1.28 -3.50
C LEU A 7 -27.48 -0.03 -3.11
N THR A 8 -28.15 -1.14 -3.39
CA THR A 8 -27.55 -2.47 -3.37
C THR A 8 -26.66 -2.61 -4.61
N LEU A 9 -25.34 -2.68 -4.40
CA LEU A 9 -24.40 -3.01 -5.48
C LEU A 9 -24.62 -4.45 -5.93
N PRO A 10 -24.59 -4.74 -7.25
CA PRO A 10 -24.72 -6.10 -7.75
C PRO A 10 -23.50 -6.93 -7.28
N THR A 11 -23.78 -8.03 -6.59
CA THR A 11 -22.79 -9.07 -6.29
C THR A 11 -22.37 -9.71 -7.60
N LEU A 12 -21.08 -9.59 -7.95
CA LEU A 12 -20.51 -10.31 -9.09
C LEU A 12 -20.70 -11.82 -8.89
N PRO A 13 -21.12 -12.57 -9.91
CA PRO A 13 -21.34 -13.99 -9.78
C PRO A 13 -20.04 -14.74 -9.43
N VAL A 14 -20.13 -15.64 -8.47
CA VAL A 14 -19.04 -16.48 -7.92
C VAL A 14 -18.18 -17.16 -9.00
N LYS A 15 -18.74 -17.44 -10.16
CA LYS A 15 -18.03 -18.01 -11.31
C LYS A 15 -16.90 -17.12 -11.84
N ARG A 16 -17.08 -15.80 -11.83
CA ARG A 16 -16.03 -14.83 -12.26
C ARG A 16 -14.88 -14.70 -11.27
N GLN A 17 -15.13 -15.00 -9.99
CA GLN A 17 -14.08 -15.03 -8.96
C GLN A 17 -13.18 -16.26 -9.09
N LEU A 18 -13.70 -17.38 -9.62
CA LEU A 18 -12.95 -18.61 -9.82
C LEU A 18 -12.13 -18.59 -11.13
N GLU A 19 -12.62 -17.93 -12.18
CA GLU A 19 -11.89 -17.78 -13.44
C GLU A 19 -10.66 -16.87 -13.29
N ASN A 20 -10.75 -15.82 -12.47
CA ASN A 20 -9.59 -14.99 -12.12
C ASN A 20 -8.52 -15.75 -11.31
N LYS A 21 -8.88 -16.83 -10.62
CA LYS A 21 -7.96 -17.67 -9.86
C LYS A 21 -7.09 -18.57 -10.75
N LEU A 22 -7.52 -18.84 -11.98
CA LEU A 22 -6.83 -19.72 -12.94
C LEU A 22 -5.81 -19.00 -13.84
N ILE A 23 -5.83 -17.65 -13.91
CA ILE A 23 -4.90 -16.87 -14.72
C ILE A 23 -3.56 -16.62 -13.96
N TRP A 24 -3.46 -17.04 -12.70
CA TRP A 24 -2.42 -16.66 -11.74
C TRP A 24 -1.16 -17.53 -11.71
N ASN A 25 -0.97 -18.47 -12.64
CA ASN A 25 0.22 -19.34 -12.69
C ASN A 25 1.36 -18.82 -13.59
N GLY A 26 1.33 -17.54 -13.99
CA GLY A 26 2.48 -16.89 -14.62
C GLY A 26 3.48 -16.41 -13.59
N ALA A 27 4.75 -16.73 -13.76
CA ALA A 27 5.82 -16.22 -12.91
C ALA A 27 5.76 -14.70 -12.81
N ARG A 28 5.63 -14.17 -11.59
CA ARG A 28 5.67 -12.73 -11.33
C ARG A 28 7.03 -12.21 -11.74
N SER A 29 7.06 -11.19 -12.56
CA SER A 29 8.30 -10.52 -12.94
C SER A 29 8.15 -9.01 -12.76
N VAL A 30 9.25 -8.33 -12.45
CA VAL A 30 9.30 -6.87 -12.31
C VAL A 30 8.75 -6.17 -13.56
N GLU A 31 9.02 -6.71 -14.75
CA GLU A 31 8.58 -6.15 -16.04
C GLU A 31 7.05 -6.14 -16.22
N LYS A 32 6.32 -6.96 -15.46
CA LYS A 32 4.85 -7.05 -15.51
C LYS A 32 4.16 -6.42 -14.30
N ALA A 33 4.92 -5.83 -13.37
CA ALA A 33 4.35 -5.24 -12.18
C ALA A 33 3.53 -3.98 -12.50
N ASN A 34 2.31 -3.90 -11.96
CA ASN A 34 1.49 -2.69 -11.98
C ASN A 34 1.79 -1.81 -10.78
N PHE A 35 2.26 -2.41 -9.69
CA PHE A 35 2.69 -1.71 -8.50
C PHE A 35 3.84 -2.45 -7.82
N PHE A 36 4.55 -1.71 -6.99
CA PHE A 36 5.62 -2.22 -6.14
C PHE A 36 5.30 -1.98 -4.67
N THR A 37 5.96 -2.73 -3.79
CA THR A 37 6.03 -2.39 -2.37
C THR A 37 7.48 -2.24 -1.94
N ILE A 38 7.76 -1.38 -0.95
CA ILE A 38 9.11 -1.15 -0.46
C ILE A 38 9.12 -0.80 1.03
N GLY A 39 10.06 -1.40 1.76
CA GLY A 39 10.40 -1.03 3.13
C GLY A 39 11.70 -0.26 3.18
N TYR A 40 11.77 0.79 3.99
CA TYR A 40 12.99 1.61 4.06
C TYR A 40 13.95 1.22 5.19
N THR A 41 13.53 0.38 6.14
CA THR A 41 14.43 -0.10 7.23
C THR A 41 15.61 -0.85 6.62
N GLY A 42 16.82 -0.57 7.11
CA GLY A 42 18.05 -1.18 6.61
C GLY A 42 18.58 -0.60 5.30
N ARG A 43 17.83 0.30 4.64
CA ARG A 43 18.27 0.98 3.40
C ARG A 43 18.75 2.40 3.69
N THR A 44 19.76 2.83 3.01
CA THR A 44 20.09 4.27 2.90
C THR A 44 19.06 4.96 2.01
N THR A 45 18.97 6.29 2.15
CA THR A 45 18.09 7.09 1.28
C THR A 45 18.50 6.98 -0.19
N LYS A 46 19.81 6.89 -0.47
CA LYS A 46 20.33 6.68 -1.81
C LYS A 46 19.90 5.34 -2.39
N GLU A 47 19.97 4.25 -1.63
CA GLU A 47 19.50 2.93 -2.06
C GLU A 47 17.99 2.93 -2.31
N LEU A 48 17.21 3.59 -1.45
CA LEU A 48 15.77 3.75 -1.66
C LEU A 48 15.49 4.40 -3.03
N ILE A 49 16.09 5.56 -3.30
CA ILE A 49 15.92 6.29 -4.56
C ILE A 49 16.38 5.47 -5.75
N THR A 50 17.57 4.87 -5.67
CA THR A 50 18.12 4.05 -6.75
C THR A 50 17.20 2.88 -7.08
N THR A 51 16.66 2.20 -6.07
CA THR A 51 15.73 1.09 -6.25
C THR A 51 14.44 1.54 -6.95
N LEU A 52 13.85 2.65 -6.49
CA LEU A 52 12.62 3.19 -7.10
C LEU A 52 12.84 3.60 -8.56
N THR A 53 13.93 4.32 -8.84
CA THR A 53 14.25 4.80 -10.18
C THR A 53 14.55 3.63 -11.14
N ALA A 54 15.33 2.64 -10.70
CA ALA A 54 15.67 1.46 -11.50
C ALA A 54 14.45 0.63 -11.90
N ASN A 55 13.37 0.68 -11.10
CA ASN A 55 12.11 -0.01 -11.40
C ASN A 55 11.06 0.90 -12.08
N GLY A 56 11.45 2.09 -12.52
CA GLY A 56 10.59 3.00 -13.26
C GLY A 56 9.40 3.54 -12.46
N VAL A 57 9.49 3.55 -11.12
CA VAL A 57 8.42 4.06 -10.25
C VAL A 57 8.13 5.52 -10.58
N ARG A 58 6.85 5.83 -10.79
CA ARG A 58 6.38 7.20 -11.04
C ARG A 58 5.92 7.87 -9.76
N THR A 59 5.22 7.14 -8.91
CA THR A 59 4.71 7.68 -7.64
C THR A 59 5.16 6.83 -6.46
N LEU A 60 5.82 7.44 -5.49
CA LEU A 60 6.03 6.86 -4.16
C LEU A 60 4.80 7.16 -3.30
N VAL A 61 4.08 6.12 -2.93
CA VAL A 61 2.90 6.19 -2.07
C VAL A 61 3.29 5.86 -0.63
N ASP A 62 3.41 6.88 0.19
CA ASP A 62 3.71 6.72 1.62
C ASP A 62 2.42 6.37 2.37
N ILE A 63 2.33 5.11 2.82
CA ILE A 63 1.17 4.59 3.55
C ILE A 63 1.36 4.62 5.08
N ARG A 64 2.39 5.29 5.58
CA ARG A 64 2.56 5.49 7.03
C ARG A 64 1.51 6.48 7.53
N GLN A 65 0.87 6.19 8.66
CA GLN A 65 -0.10 7.12 9.24
C GLN A 65 0.55 8.44 9.64
N ASN A 66 1.72 8.36 10.29
CA ASN A 66 2.48 9.53 10.74
C ASN A 66 3.95 9.42 10.28
N PRO A 67 4.32 9.99 9.13
CA PRO A 67 5.67 9.90 8.56
C PRO A 67 6.60 10.94 9.18
N ILE A 68 6.80 10.86 10.49
CA ILE A 68 7.80 11.62 11.25
C ILE A 68 8.88 10.64 11.69
N SER A 69 10.14 10.96 11.41
CA SER A 69 11.29 10.18 11.85
C SER A 69 12.29 11.10 12.57
N MET A 70 12.48 10.87 13.86
CA MET A 70 13.44 11.60 14.68
C MET A 70 14.88 11.14 14.41
N TYR A 71 15.07 9.84 14.14
CA TYR A 71 16.40 9.25 13.91
C TYR A 71 16.87 9.37 12.46
N ARG A 72 15.91 9.52 11.54
CA ARG A 72 16.18 9.67 10.10
C ARG A 72 15.31 10.78 9.53
N PRO A 73 15.65 12.06 9.84
CA PRO A 73 14.84 13.22 9.44
C PRO A 73 14.61 13.31 7.94
N GLU A 74 15.52 12.77 7.12
CA GLU A 74 15.39 12.70 5.66
C GLU A 74 14.21 11.84 5.20
N LEU A 75 13.72 10.93 6.05
CA LEU A 75 12.53 10.10 5.79
C LEU A 75 11.24 10.69 6.38
N SER A 76 11.29 11.86 7.01
CA SER A 76 10.09 12.59 7.39
C SER A 76 9.39 13.16 6.17
N LYS A 77 8.06 13.27 6.21
CA LYS A 77 7.18 13.60 5.09
C LYS A 77 7.74 14.68 4.17
N THR A 78 8.05 15.86 4.72
CA THR A 78 8.47 17.03 3.92
C THR A 78 9.82 16.80 3.24
N ASN A 79 10.78 16.22 3.94
CA ASN A 79 12.12 15.96 3.41
C ASN A 79 12.08 14.85 2.36
N LEU A 80 11.31 13.79 2.62
CA LEU A 80 11.15 12.69 1.67
C LEU A 80 10.42 13.14 0.41
N ALA A 81 9.35 13.95 0.54
CA ALA A 81 8.63 14.50 -0.60
C ALA A 81 9.58 15.27 -1.52
N ARG A 82 10.32 16.23 -0.96
CA ARG A 82 11.31 17.01 -1.72
C ARG A 82 12.33 16.11 -2.41
N LEU A 83 12.86 15.11 -1.69
CA LEU A 83 13.85 14.20 -2.26
C LEU A 83 13.29 13.36 -3.43
N ILE A 84 12.08 12.86 -3.32
CA ILE A 84 11.40 12.09 -4.38
C ILE A 84 11.16 12.98 -5.60
N GLU A 85 10.70 14.21 -5.40
CA GLU A 85 10.44 15.18 -6.46
C GLU A 85 11.74 15.65 -7.16
N GLU A 86 12.85 15.82 -6.43
CA GLU A 86 14.18 16.12 -6.99
C GLU A 86 14.68 15.02 -7.96
N HIS A 87 14.14 13.80 -7.82
CA HIS A 87 14.46 12.68 -8.72
C HIS A 87 13.38 12.41 -9.77
N GLY A 88 12.47 13.36 -10.01
CA GLY A 88 11.47 13.29 -11.07
C GLY A 88 10.31 12.33 -10.79
N MET A 89 10.13 11.92 -9.56
CA MET A 89 9.02 11.09 -9.10
C MET A 89 8.00 11.94 -8.33
N ILE A 90 6.79 11.43 -8.15
CA ILE A 90 5.72 12.06 -7.36
C ILE A 90 5.72 11.43 -5.96
N TYR A 91 5.59 12.26 -4.93
CA TYR A 91 5.33 11.80 -3.57
C TYR A 91 3.86 11.99 -3.23
N ALA A 92 3.20 10.90 -2.84
CA ALA A 92 1.81 10.92 -2.39
C ALA A 92 1.70 10.31 -0.99
N HIS A 93 1.04 10.99 -0.06
CA HIS A 93 0.84 10.50 1.30
C HIS A 93 -0.62 10.13 1.55
N PHE A 94 -0.86 8.86 1.87
CA PHE A 94 -2.18 8.29 2.16
C PHE A 94 -2.23 7.79 3.62
N PRO A 95 -2.35 8.69 4.62
CA PRO A 95 -2.35 8.32 6.03
C PRO A 95 -3.49 7.37 6.42
N GLN A 96 -4.61 7.41 5.67
CA GLN A 96 -5.73 6.49 5.85
C GLN A 96 -5.41 5.03 5.52
N LEU A 97 -4.30 4.77 4.83
CA LEU A 97 -3.78 3.43 4.59
C LEU A 97 -2.79 2.98 5.67
N GLY A 98 -2.51 3.81 6.66
CA GLY A 98 -1.62 3.51 7.77
C GLY A 98 -2.32 2.89 8.97
N VAL A 99 -1.52 2.34 9.89
CA VAL A 99 -2.01 1.78 11.16
C VAL A 99 -1.91 2.83 12.27
N PRO A 100 -2.99 3.12 13.00
CA PRO A 100 -3.00 4.05 14.12
C PRO A 100 -2.04 3.64 15.25
N ARG A 101 -1.58 4.65 16.00
CA ARG A 101 -0.62 4.43 17.10
C ARG A 101 -1.18 3.54 18.20
N ASP A 102 -2.45 3.72 18.57
CA ASP A 102 -3.12 2.93 19.59
C ASP A 102 -3.27 1.46 19.20
N ILE A 103 -3.54 1.16 17.92
CA ILE A 103 -3.58 -0.22 17.40
C ILE A 103 -2.20 -0.87 17.46
N ARG A 104 -1.14 -0.12 17.11
CA ARG A 104 0.24 -0.61 17.24
C ARG A 104 0.62 -0.84 18.70
N ALA A 105 0.18 0.02 19.63
CA ALA A 105 0.42 -0.17 21.05
C ALA A 105 -0.25 -1.46 21.57
N LYS A 106 -1.51 -1.71 21.21
CA LYS A 106 -2.21 -2.97 21.54
C LYS A 106 -1.49 -4.22 21.01
N ALA A 107 -0.93 -4.16 19.81
CA ALA A 107 -0.16 -5.27 19.26
C ALA A 107 1.13 -5.53 20.05
N ILE A 108 1.80 -4.48 20.54
CA ILE A 108 2.97 -4.61 21.41
C ILE A 108 2.56 -5.26 22.75
N GLU A 109 1.47 -4.81 23.36
CA GLU A 109 0.95 -5.35 24.62
C GLU A 109 0.54 -6.84 24.50
N SER A 110 -0.09 -7.22 23.39
CA SER A 110 -0.51 -8.61 23.15
C SER A 110 0.62 -9.54 22.70
N GLY A 111 1.75 -8.99 22.27
CA GLY A 111 2.88 -9.76 21.74
C GLY A 111 2.61 -10.38 20.37
N THR A 112 1.51 -10.02 19.70
CA THR A 112 1.16 -10.51 18.36
C THR A 112 0.74 -9.38 17.42
N ARG A 113 0.93 -9.57 16.13
CA ARG A 113 0.47 -8.65 15.09
C ARG A 113 -0.97 -8.90 14.64
N ASP A 114 -1.62 -9.95 15.12
CA ASP A 114 -2.99 -10.30 14.72
C ASP A 114 -3.97 -9.15 14.95
N VAL A 115 -3.80 -8.42 16.06
CA VAL A 115 -4.59 -7.21 16.36
C VAL A 115 -4.48 -6.17 15.24
N ILE A 116 -3.28 -6.01 14.64
CA ILE A 116 -3.08 -5.10 13.51
C ILE A 116 -3.79 -5.65 12.28
N TRP A 117 -3.64 -6.95 12.00
CA TRP A 117 -4.19 -7.57 10.80
C TRP A 117 -5.72 -7.53 10.80
N GLU A 118 -6.36 -7.92 11.88
CA GLU A 118 -7.82 -7.87 12.02
C GLU A 118 -8.36 -6.44 11.89
N TRP A 119 -7.74 -5.49 12.58
CA TRP A 119 -8.12 -4.09 12.49
C TRP A 119 -7.94 -3.55 11.07
N TYR A 120 -6.81 -3.86 10.42
CA TYR A 120 -6.47 -3.37 9.10
C TYR A 120 -7.44 -3.88 8.04
N ASP A 121 -7.79 -5.15 8.08
CA ASP A 121 -8.74 -5.75 7.15
C ASP A 121 -10.13 -5.09 7.25
N GLN A 122 -10.60 -4.84 8.46
CA GLN A 122 -11.93 -4.27 8.69
C GLN A 122 -12.00 -2.77 8.40
N HIS A 123 -10.99 -2.01 8.80
CA HIS A 123 -11.04 -0.55 8.80
C HIS A 123 -10.31 0.10 7.62
N VAL A 124 -9.39 -0.61 6.98
CA VAL A 124 -8.63 -0.11 5.85
C VAL A 124 -8.97 -0.87 4.56
N ILE A 125 -8.77 -2.18 4.52
CA ILE A 125 -8.93 -2.96 3.29
C ILE A 125 -10.38 -2.96 2.80
N ALA A 126 -11.35 -3.27 3.65
CA ALA A 126 -12.74 -3.33 3.23
C ALA A 126 -13.30 -1.98 2.73
N PRO A 127 -13.07 -0.82 3.41
CA PRO A 127 -13.44 0.48 2.87
C PRO A 127 -12.65 0.88 1.62
N PHE A 128 -11.36 0.52 1.55
CA PHE A 128 -10.50 0.84 0.41
C PHE A 128 -11.01 0.17 -0.86
N LEU A 129 -11.22 -1.14 -0.84
CA LEU A 129 -11.74 -1.89 -1.99
C LEU A 129 -13.16 -1.46 -2.37
N GLY A 130 -13.99 -1.08 -1.39
CA GLY A 130 -15.38 -0.71 -1.64
C GLY A 130 -15.57 0.69 -2.23
N ARG A 131 -14.79 1.68 -1.81
CA ARG A 131 -15.05 3.10 -2.14
C ARG A 131 -13.84 3.88 -2.61
N ASN A 132 -12.66 3.56 -2.10
CA ASN A 132 -11.49 4.41 -2.25
C ASN A 132 -10.52 3.91 -3.33
N LEU A 133 -10.63 2.67 -3.79
CA LEU A 133 -9.73 2.10 -4.79
C LEU A 133 -9.73 2.89 -6.10
N HIS A 134 -10.92 3.21 -6.61
CA HIS A 134 -11.04 4.00 -7.85
C HIS A 134 -10.41 5.38 -7.70
N TYR A 135 -10.66 6.05 -6.58
CA TYR A 135 -10.02 7.33 -6.27
C TYR A 135 -8.50 7.18 -6.23
N PHE A 136 -7.99 6.19 -5.49
CA PHE A 136 -6.57 5.91 -5.39
C PHE A 136 -5.92 5.70 -6.77
N LEU A 137 -6.50 4.84 -7.60
CA LEU A 137 -5.96 4.54 -8.93
C LEU A 137 -5.91 5.75 -9.86
N ASN A 138 -6.84 6.70 -9.71
CA ASN A 138 -6.90 7.91 -10.53
C ASN A 138 -6.06 9.08 -9.98
N CYS A 139 -5.66 9.04 -8.71
CA CYS A 139 -4.90 10.11 -8.08
C CYS A 139 -3.38 9.92 -8.15
N VAL A 140 -2.91 8.81 -8.70
CA VAL A 140 -1.49 8.48 -8.77
C VAL A 140 -1.06 8.11 -10.18
N GLU A 141 0.16 8.46 -10.55
CA GLU A 141 0.78 8.01 -11.79
C GLU A 141 1.45 6.65 -11.58
N HIS A 142 1.17 5.71 -12.45
CA HIS A 142 1.73 4.36 -12.40
C HIS A 142 3.03 4.21 -13.20
N PRO A 143 3.92 3.27 -12.84
CA PRO A 143 3.82 2.35 -11.69
C PRO A 143 4.02 3.06 -10.35
N VAL A 144 3.30 2.59 -9.30
CA VAL A 144 3.43 3.12 -7.94
C VAL A 144 4.29 2.20 -7.08
N ALA A 145 4.93 2.74 -6.02
CA ALA A 145 5.53 1.96 -4.95
C ALA A 145 4.87 2.31 -3.62
N LEU A 146 4.25 1.33 -2.97
CA LEU A 146 3.68 1.46 -1.63
C LEU A 146 4.81 1.37 -0.61
N MET A 147 5.09 2.46 0.10
CA MET A 147 6.20 2.52 1.05
C MET A 147 5.72 2.45 2.49
N CYS A 148 6.35 1.57 3.25
CA CYS A 148 6.22 1.51 4.71
C CYS A 148 7.60 1.37 5.38
N THR A 149 7.60 1.06 6.68
CA THR A 149 8.81 1.02 7.51
C THR A 149 9.56 -0.29 7.35
N GLU A 150 8.90 -1.42 7.59
CA GLU A 150 9.48 -2.75 7.72
C GLU A 150 10.13 -3.21 6.43
N ILE A 151 11.30 -3.88 6.52
CA ILE A 151 11.98 -4.44 5.36
C ILE A 151 11.22 -5.67 4.84
N ASP A 152 10.83 -6.58 5.73
CA ASP A 152 10.02 -7.74 5.37
C ASP A 152 8.57 -7.31 5.11
N PRO A 153 8.05 -7.53 3.88
CA PRO A 153 6.66 -7.20 3.58
C PRO A 153 5.66 -7.98 4.45
N GLN A 154 5.95 -9.22 4.80
CA GLN A 154 5.04 -10.07 5.59
C GLN A 154 4.86 -9.56 7.03
N GLU A 155 5.87 -8.86 7.54
CA GLU A 155 5.82 -8.19 8.84
C GLU A 155 5.13 -6.82 8.78
N CYS A 156 4.61 -6.40 7.63
CA CYS A 156 4.10 -5.07 7.38
C CYS A 156 2.67 -5.08 6.84
N HIS A 157 1.87 -4.10 7.27
CA HIS A 157 0.51 -3.90 6.75
C HIS A 157 0.47 -3.64 5.24
N ARG A 158 1.59 -3.19 4.61
CA ARG A 158 1.65 -3.06 3.15
C ARG A 158 1.41 -4.38 2.42
N HIS A 159 1.77 -5.52 3.03
CA HIS A 159 1.50 -6.83 2.46
C HIS A 159 0.00 -7.12 2.34
N ARG A 160 -0.80 -6.76 3.37
CA ARG A 160 -2.26 -6.89 3.32
C ARG A 160 -2.86 -6.05 2.19
N LEU A 161 -2.35 -4.83 2.01
CA LEU A 161 -2.77 -3.95 0.92
C LEU A 161 -2.34 -4.50 -0.45
N SER A 162 -1.13 -5.05 -0.56
CA SER A 162 -0.64 -5.74 -1.76
C SER A 162 -1.56 -6.90 -2.15
N LEU A 163 -1.88 -7.79 -1.22
CA LEU A 163 -2.81 -8.90 -1.46
C LEU A 163 -4.19 -8.41 -1.91
N ALA A 164 -4.68 -7.34 -1.33
CA ALA A 164 -5.96 -6.77 -1.71
C ALA A 164 -5.96 -6.23 -3.15
N LEU A 165 -4.91 -5.53 -3.55
CA LEU A 165 -4.72 -5.04 -4.93
C LEU A 165 -4.56 -6.21 -5.93
N GLU A 166 -3.84 -7.24 -5.52
CA GLU A 166 -3.68 -8.45 -6.32
C GLU A 166 -5.00 -9.18 -6.54
N HIS A 167 -5.87 -9.27 -5.52
CA HIS A 167 -7.22 -9.81 -5.68
C HIS A 167 -8.09 -9.00 -6.66
N MET A 168 -7.77 -7.72 -6.85
CA MET A 168 -8.42 -6.87 -7.86
C MET A 168 -7.80 -6.99 -9.26
N GLY A 169 -6.86 -7.93 -9.45
CA GLY A 169 -6.24 -8.23 -10.75
C GLY A 169 -4.97 -7.43 -11.05
N MET A 170 -4.42 -6.70 -10.08
CA MET A 170 -3.13 -6.03 -10.24
C MET A 170 -1.98 -7.01 -9.98
N THR A 171 -0.82 -6.74 -10.57
CA THR A 171 0.41 -7.52 -10.36
C THR A 171 1.37 -6.73 -9.49
N GLY A 172 1.66 -7.22 -8.28
CA GLY A 172 2.57 -6.61 -7.32
C GLY A 172 3.95 -7.27 -7.30
N PHE A 173 4.97 -6.49 -6.92
CA PHE A 173 6.32 -6.97 -6.69
C PHE A 173 6.95 -6.23 -5.50
N ASP A 174 7.58 -6.98 -4.59
CA ASP A 174 8.32 -6.42 -3.44
C ASP A 174 9.76 -6.09 -3.86
N LEU A 175 10.20 -4.84 -3.60
CA LEU A 175 11.52 -4.29 -3.92
C LEU A 175 12.48 -4.40 -2.75
#